data_a70d75eb9badfe2e441259166ef4c2bb
#
_entry.id   a70d75eb9badfe2e441259166ef4c2bb
#
_cell.length_a   1.000
_cell.length_b   1.000
_cell.length_c   1.000
_cell.angle_alpha   90.00
_cell.angle_beta   90.00
_cell.angle_gamma   90.00
#
_symmetry.space_group_name_H-M   'P 1'
#
loop_
_entity.id
_entity.type
_entity.pdbx_description
1 polymer ?
#
loop_
_entity_poly.entity_id
_entity_poly.type
_entity_poly.pdbx_seq_one_letter_code
_entity_poly.pdbx_strand_id
1 'polypeptide(L)'
;MEIMYPHGVSILEGIMQPNKYGVYIPKEVVEKSVQRLTNQLWKLIPMREHEEDWQKQLDTVIIEIAGLNEIFIGPVFLQALSKLEGLRVQETNFELYRKTVFECISLIQELN
;
A
#
# COMPACT_ATOMS: atom_id res chain seq x y z
N MET A 1 13.31 -29.66 -3.68
CA MET A 1 13.58 -28.66 -3.56
C MET A 1 13.62 -28.09 -3.45
N GLU A 2 13.31 -28.29 -3.31
CA GLU A 2 13.48 -27.25 -3.15
C GLU A 2 13.37 -26.55 -3.21
N ILE A 3 13.07 -27.03 -3.16
CA ILE A 3 13.13 -25.93 -3.00
C ILE A 3 13.23 -25.47 -2.89
N MET A 4 13.16 -25.82 -2.63
CA MET A 4 13.50 -24.87 -2.40
C MET A 4 13.76 -24.30 -2.19
N TYR A 5 13.76 -24.76 -1.82
CA TYR A 5 14.21 -23.66 -1.56
C TYR A 5 14.55 -23.32 -1.25
N PRO A 6 14.57 -23.67 -1.15
CA PRO A 6 15.01 -22.78 -0.62
C PRO A 6 15.03 -22.40 -0.35
N HIS A 7 15.10 -22.69 -0.02
CA HIS A 7 15.39 -21.59 0.22
C HIS A 7 15.31 -20.90 0.26
N GLY A 8 15.21 -21.27 0.15
CA GLY A 8 15.47 -20.12 0.38
C GLY A 8 15.02 -19.47 0.23
N VAL A 9 15.03 -19.50 0.50
CA VAL A 9 14.96 -18.48 0.54
C VAL A 9 14.87 -17.78 0.85
N SER A 10 15.19 -17.64 1.00
CA SER A 10 15.27 -16.78 1.44
C SER A 10 15.49 -16.21 1.39
N ILE A 11 15.99 -16.46 1.52
CA ILE A 11 16.27 -15.68 1.53
C ILE A 11 16.08 -14.90 1.00
N LEU A 12 16.61 -15.29 1.04
CA LEU A 12 16.00 -14.50 0.22
C LEU A 12 14.96 -13.63 0.63
N GLU A 13 14.68 -13.58 1.69
CA GLU A 13 13.58 -12.93 2.26
C GLU A 13 13.48 -11.47 1.94
N GLY A 14 14.47 -10.68 1.94
CA GLY A 14 14.42 -9.27 1.58
C GLY A 14 14.31 -9.01 0.10
N ILE A 15 14.36 -10.06 -0.72
CA ILE A 15 14.41 -9.93 -2.16
C ILE A 15 13.05 -10.21 -2.78
N MET A 16 12.28 -11.09 -2.18
CA MET A 16 11.01 -11.54 -2.74
C MET A 16 9.96 -11.59 -1.64
N GLN A 17 8.71 -11.38 -2.05
CA GLN A 17 7.57 -11.48 -1.16
C GLN A 17 6.70 -12.65 -1.59
N PRO A 18 6.26 -13.51 -0.68
CA PRO A 18 5.30 -14.56 -1.05
C PRO A 18 3.91 -13.94 -1.19
N ASN A 19 3.17 -14.40 -2.18
CA ASN A 19 1.78 -14.02 -2.31
C ASN A 19 0.88 -15.07 -1.67
N LYS A 20 -0.43 -14.84 -1.69
CA LYS A 20 -1.39 -15.76 -1.06
C LYS A 20 -1.47 -17.11 -1.75
N TYR A 21 -0.92 -17.22 -2.95
CA TYR A 21 -0.96 -18.45 -3.73
C TYR A 21 0.36 -19.21 -3.68
N GLY A 22 1.27 -18.81 -2.78
CA GLY A 22 2.53 -19.49 -2.61
C GLY A 22 3.59 -19.15 -3.65
N VAL A 23 3.37 -18.11 -4.44
CA VAL A 23 4.32 -17.66 -5.44
C VAL A 23 5.07 -16.46 -4.90
N TYR A 24 6.40 -16.45 -5.06
CA TYR A 24 7.19 -15.30 -4.63
C TYR A 24 7.14 -14.20 -5.67
N ILE A 25 6.99 -12.97 -5.19
CA ILE A 25 6.92 -11.80 -6.05
C ILE A 25 8.30 -11.15 -6.07
N PRO A 26 8.86 -10.90 -7.26
CA PRO A 26 10.20 -10.28 -7.35
C PRO A 26 10.25 -8.94 -6.63
N LYS A 27 11.39 -8.66 -6.04
CA LYS A 27 11.59 -7.40 -5.32
C LYS A 27 11.29 -6.19 -6.19
N GLU A 28 11.66 -6.24 -7.45
CA GLU A 28 11.44 -5.12 -8.38
C GLU A 28 9.96 -4.81 -8.55
N VAL A 29 9.13 -5.85 -8.59
CA VAL A 29 7.68 -5.67 -8.70
C VAL A 29 7.14 -5.04 -7.43
N VAL A 30 7.62 -5.49 -6.26
CA VAL A 30 7.22 -4.91 -4.99
C VAL A 30 7.59 -3.42 -4.94
N GLU A 31 8.82 -3.11 -5.31
CA GLU A 31 9.32 -1.74 -5.26
C GLU A 31 8.52 -0.81 -6.18
N LYS A 32 8.19 -1.28 -7.38
CA LYS A 32 7.40 -0.48 -8.32
C LYS A 32 5.99 -0.25 -7.81
N SER A 33 5.39 -1.28 -7.23
CA SER A 33 4.05 -1.15 -6.66
C SER A 33 4.05 -0.16 -5.50
N VAL A 34 5.04 -0.26 -4.62
CA VAL A 34 5.17 0.66 -3.48
C VAL A 34 5.33 2.09 -3.98
N GLN A 35 6.20 2.31 -4.96
CA GLN A 35 6.44 3.64 -5.47
C GLN A 35 5.20 4.24 -6.10
N ARG A 36 4.48 3.45 -6.90
CA ARG A 36 3.26 3.92 -7.54
C ARG A 36 2.20 4.30 -6.51
N LEU A 37 1.98 3.44 -5.51
CA LEU A 37 1.03 3.73 -4.46
C LEU A 37 1.42 4.95 -3.65
N THR A 38 2.69 5.06 -3.32
CA THR A 38 3.20 6.20 -2.57
C THR A 38 2.94 7.49 -3.32
N ASN A 39 3.22 7.51 -4.63
CA ASN A 39 2.97 8.69 -5.44
C ASN A 39 1.49 9.04 -5.48
N GLN A 40 0.62 8.05 -5.57
CA GLN A 40 -0.82 8.29 -5.58
C GLN A 40 -1.32 8.82 -4.24
N LEU A 41 -0.77 8.30 -3.14
CA LEU A 41 -1.12 8.79 -1.80
C LEU A 41 -0.66 10.24 -1.62
N TRP A 42 0.54 10.56 -2.09
CA TRP A 42 1.05 11.94 -1.99
C TRP A 42 0.14 12.94 -2.69
N LYS A 43 -0.49 12.55 -3.79
CA LYS A 43 -1.39 13.43 -4.54
C LYS A 43 -2.62 13.82 -3.73
N LEU A 44 -3.04 12.97 -2.79
CA LEU A 44 -4.25 13.24 -2.01
C LEU A 44 -4.16 14.52 -1.21
N ILE A 45 -2.96 14.85 -0.72
CA ILE A 45 -2.79 16.00 0.15
C ILE A 45 -3.05 17.32 -0.60
N PRO A 46 -2.31 17.62 -1.69
CA PRO A 46 -2.57 18.87 -2.40
C PRO A 46 -3.94 18.88 -3.07
N MET A 47 -4.45 17.74 -3.50
CA MET A 47 -5.78 17.71 -4.11
C MET A 47 -6.85 18.15 -3.12
N ARG A 48 -6.77 17.68 -1.89
CA ARG A 48 -7.74 18.11 -0.88
C ARG A 48 -7.52 19.56 -0.49
N GLU A 49 -6.25 19.96 -0.37
CA GLU A 49 -5.93 21.35 -0.01
C GLU A 49 -6.50 22.33 -1.00
N HIS A 50 -6.46 21.99 -2.28
CA HIS A 50 -6.94 22.85 -3.36
C HIS A 50 -8.38 22.52 -3.77
N GLU A 51 -9.05 21.67 -3.01
CA GLU A 51 -10.44 21.28 -3.24
C GLU A 51 -10.67 20.67 -4.62
N GLU A 52 -9.65 19.94 -5.11
CA GLU A 52 -9.82 19.15 -6.32
C GLU A 52 -10.56 17.86 -5.99
N ASP A 53 -10.79 17.02 -6.99
CA ASP A 53 -11.58 15.79 -6.81
C ASP A 53 -10.77 14.73 -6.06
N TRP A 54 -10.46 15.03 -4.79
CA TRP A 54 -9.66 14.13 -3.97
C TRP A 54 -10.44 12.88 -3.56
N GLN A 55 -11.76 12.96 -3.51
CA GLN A 55 -12.58 11.81 -3.12
C GLN A 55 -12.50 10.72 -4.17
N LYS A 56 -12.51 11.08 -5.44
CA LYS A 56 -12.35 10.12 -6.52
C LYS A 56 -10.95 9.50 -6.49
N GLN A 57 -9.94 10.32 -6.25
CA GLN A 57 -8.57 9.83 -6.13
C GLN A 57 -8.44 8.87 -4.95
N LEU A 58 -9.06 9.19 -3.82
CA LEU A 58 -9.05 8.33 -2.64
C LEU A 58 -9.69 6.99 -2.96
N ASP A 59 -10.83 6.99 -3.63
CA ASP A 59 -11.49 5.75 -4.03
C ASP A 59 -10.61 4.91 -4.93
N THR A 60 -9.91 5.55 -5.87
CA THR A 60 -8.99 4.85 -6.76
C THR A 60 -7.86 4.16 -5.99
N VAL A 61 -7.28 4.88 -5.00
CA VAL A 61 -6.21 4.31 -4.19
C VAL A 61 -6.73 3.16 -3.34
N ILE A 62 -7.92 3.31 -2.75
CA ILE A 62 -8.52 2.26 -1.94
C ILE A 62 -8.71 0.98 -2.76
N ILE A 63 -9.24 1.12 -3.97
CA ILE A 63 -9.45 -0.03 -4.85
C ILE A 63 -8.12 -0.71 -5.16
N GLU A 64 -7.09 0.06 -5.45
CA GLU A 64 -5.80 -0.50 -5.79
C GLU A 64 -5.17 -1.22 -4.59
N ILE A 65 -5.24 -0.63 -3.41
CA ILE A 65 -4.70 -1.25 -2.20
C ILE A 65 -5.47 -2.52 -1.86
N ALA A 66 -6.79 -2.51 -2.03
CA ALA A 66 -7.60 -3.70 -1.80
C ALA A 66 -7.19 -4.83 -2.72
N GLY A 67 -6.90 -4.51 -4.00
CA GLY A 67 -6.42 -5.52 -4.95
C GLY A 67 -5.07 -6.10 -4.53
N LEU A 68 -4.16 -5.26 -4.08
CA LEU A 68 -2.86 -5.73 -3.62
C LEU A 68 -2.96 -6.53 -2.33
N ASN A 69 -3.92 -6.18 -1.46
CA ASN A 69 -4.15 -6.94 -0.24
C ASN A 69 -4.61 -8.37 -0.53
N GLU A 70 -5.21 -8.60 -1.70
CA GLU A 70 -5.59 -9.95 -2.12
C GLU A 70 -4.39 -10.77 -2.56
N ILE A 71 -3.30 -10.13 -2.95
CA ILE A 71 -2.15 -10.80 -3.50
C ILE A 71 -1.06 -10.99 -2.44
N PHE A 72 -0.72 -9.92 -1.72
CA PHE A 72 0.38 -9.95 -0.76
C PHE A 72 -0.07 -10.50 0.58
N ILE A 73 0.83 -11.22 1.24
CA ILE A 73 0.62 -11.73 2.59
C ILE A 73 1.17 -10.70 3.58
N GLY A 74 0.39 -10.44 4.63
CA GLY A 74 0.83 -9.55 5.69
C GLY A 74 -0.21 -8.47 5.96
N PRO A 75 -0.04 -7.72 7.06
CA PRO A 75 -1.06 -6.78 7.51
C PRO A 75 -0.96 -5.38 6.92
N VAL A 76 0.13 -5.06 6.19
CA VAL A 76 0.41 -3.68 5.79
C VAL A 76 -0.71 -3.10 4.93
N PHE A 77 -1.11 -3.82 3.88
CA PHE A 77 -2.15 -3.30 2.99
C PHE A 77 -3.50 -3.21 3.71
N LEU A 78 -3.79 -4.18 4.58
CA LEU A 78 -5.04 -4.14 5.33
C LEU A 78 -5.06 -2.96 6.30
N GLN A 79 -3.96 -2.68 6.96
CA GLN A 79 -3.87 -1.55 7.87
C GLN A 79 -4.02 -0.22 7.12
N ALA A 80 -3.35 -0.10 5.98
CA ALA A 80 -3.49 1.11 5.16
C ALA A 80 -4.91 1.26 4.66
N LEU A 81 -5.52 0.17 4.21
CA LEU A 81 -6.89 0.18 3.72
C LEU A 81 -7.86 0.66 4.79
N SER A 82 -7.71 0.14 6.01
CA SER A 82 -8.56 0.52 7.12
C SER A 82 -8.47 2.01 7.42
N LYS A 83 -7.26 2.56 7.41
CA LYS A 83 -7.07 3.99 7.66
C LYS A 83 -7.71 4.84 6.56
N LEU A 84 -7.55 4.44 5.30
CA LEU A 84 -8.10 5.19 4.18
C LEU A 84 -9.63 5.10 4.13
N GLU A 85 -10.19 3.94 4.48
CA GLU A 85 -11.64 3.81 4.56
C GLU A 85 -12.21 4.75 5.60
N GLY A 86 -11.49 4.96 6.70
CA GLY A 86 -11.91 5.91 7.71
C GLY A 86 -12.01 7.33 7.17
N LEU A 87 -11.08 7.70 6.31
CA LEU A 87 -11.12 9.03 5.68
C LEU A 87 -12.29 9.17 4.71
N ARG A 88 -12.72 8.06 4.12
CA ARG A 88 -13.79 8.06 3.14
C ARG A 88 -15.14 8.28 3.79
N VAL A 89 -15.35 7.70 4.97
CA VAL A 89 -16.66 7.70 5.60
C VAL A 89 -16.84 8.75 6.68
N GLN A 90 -15.75 9.38 7.13
CA GLN A 90 -15.79 10.36 8.21
C GLN A 90 -15.30 11.70 7.72
N GLU A 91 -16.02 12.75 8.13
CA GLU A 91 -15.54 14.09 7.86
C GLU A 91 -14.40 14.40 8.82
N THR A 92 -13.23 14.69 8.25
CA THR A 92 -12.05 15.01 9.03
C THR A 92 -11.52 16.37 8.61
N ASN A 93 -10.85 17.07 9.54
CA ASN A 93 -10.19 18.30 9.16
C ASN A 93 -8.92 17.96 8.35
N PHE A 94 -8.36 18.96 7.69
CA PHE A 94 -7.24 18.75 6.79
C PHE A 94 -6.01 18.19 7.52
N GLU A 95 -5.75 18.65 8.75
CA GLU A 95 -4.57 18.18 9.49
C GLU A 95 -4.66 16.70 9.80
N LEU A 96 -5.82 16.23 10.25
CA LEU A 96 -6.00 14.82 10.53
C LEU A 96 -5.93 14.00 9.24
N TYR A 97 -6.53 14.50 8.17
CA TYR A 97 -6.46 13.86 6.85
C TYR A 97 -5.01 13.71 6.41
N ARG A 98 -4.23 14.78 6.49
CA ARG A 98 -2.83 14.78 6.09
C ARG A 98 -2.03 13.78 6.91
N LYS A 99 -2.24 13.78 8.22
CA LYS A 99 -1.55 12.85 9.12
C LYS A 99 -1.85 11.41 8.76
N THR A 100 -3.12 11.10 8.49
CA THR A 100 -3.51 9.75 8.13
C THR A 100 -2.89 9.30 6.82
N VAL A 101 -2.84 10.19 5.83
CA VAL A 101 -2.20 9.89 4.55
C VAL A 101 -0.70 9.61 4.76
N PHE A 102 -0.02 10.41 5.58
CA PHE A 102 1.39 10.17 5.89
C PHE A 102 1.59 8.82 6.57
N GLU A 103 0.68 8.44 7.46
CA GLU A 103 0.77 7.14 8.13
C GLU A 103 0.64 6.01 7.11
N CYS A 104 -0.25 6.14 6.15
CA CYS A 104 -0.40 5.14 5.10
C CYS A 104 0.85 5.06 4.23
N ILE A 105 1.43 6.20 3.87
CA ILE A 105 2.66 6.22 3.09
C ILE A 105 3.76 5.48 3.83
N SER A 106 3.91 5.74 5.13
CA SER A 106 4.93 5.08 5.94
C SER A 106 4.72 3.57 5.98
N LEU A 107 3.47 3.13 6.15
CA LEU A 107 3.16 1.71 6.17
C LEU A 107 3.55 1.04 4.85
N ILE A 108 3.18 1.66 3.73
CA ILE A 108 3.47 1.09 2.41
C ILE A 108 4.98 1.04 2.16
N GLN A 109 5.71 2.08 2.57
CA GLN A 109 7.15 2.14 2.36
C GLN A 109 7.90 1.10 3.16
N GLU A 110 7.32 0.58 4.25
CA GLU A 110 7.95 -0.50 5.01
C GLU A 110 8.12 -1.78 4.19
N LEU A 111 7.40 -1.90 3.07
CA LEU A 111 7.53 -3.07 2.22
C LEU A 111 8.82 -3.11 1.40
N ASN A 112 9.52 -2.02 1.32
CA ASN A 112 10.80 -1.96 0.58
C ASN A 112 11.96 -2.55 1.39
#